data_f4c6ab34b96cb8283140f487efe12e8e
#
_entry.id   f4c6ab34b96cb8283140f487efe12e8e
#
_cell.length_a   1.000
_cell.length_b   1.000
_cell.length_c   1.000
_cell.angle_alpha   90.00
_cell.angle_beta   90.00
_cell.angle_gamma   90.00
#
_symmetry.space_group_name_H-M   'P 1'
#
loop_
_entity.id
_entity.type
_entity.pdbx_description
1 polymer ?
#
loop_
_entity_poly.entity_id
_entity_poly.type
_entity_poly.pdbx_seq_one_letter_code
_entity_poly.pdbx_strand_id
1 'polypeptide(L)'
;MTRPLPFSWETWGRLGAVELAEHVRRRDVAPEEVAAQAHAAAAATHEPLQALVELFDTPAEAPDLALPAGHRTRGLLAGVPLFIKDLGSSVAGVLRENGSALHRGERTARTDPLIAAWLHEGAQVLGRSTTAELGMAYDTTTVYNGLQVTRNPWDVSRTAGGSSGGSGALVAAGVTPLAHATDGAGSIRIPAAFNGLVGLKVTRGRSPLPWHVNELLNTSMVEGVIARHLADAALALDAATRHRAPPGKQFLAAGFDPTDAVAALRDVPRRLRIGVTTDGFGRPTAPDAAMVARVRRVAETLARAGHDVQEISPAHLPDWGSLWRSFETFWAGMRAASWEVAKGVPGEDLRAALSPMVRAFWDASARYGKGDVMRYQAANVSHTLAFANLLERHDVLLMPAFPYATPPANGDWSPALPHDFDTFLQRFLDSGRYTIPANETGLPALVLPTGPGEDGLPIGVQLYGRWREETELLRAGAAVQAAIGTPDGVPRVHVSRL
;
A
#
# COMPACT_ATOMS: atom_id res chain seq x y z
N MET A 1 36.85 11.93 5.02
CA MET A 1 36.25 11.76 6.37
C MET A 1 34.73 11.73 6.17
N THR A 2 34.09 10.62 6.46
CA THR A 2 32.63 10.52 6.44
C THR A 2 32.08 11.42 7.55
N ARG A 3 31.19 12.36 7.18
CA ARG A 3 30.48 13.20 8.16
C ARG A 3 29.75 12.29 9.14
N PRO A 4 29.75 12.55 10.46
CA PRO A 4 28.96 11.77 11.41
C PRO A 4 27.47 11.86 11.02
N LEU A 5 26.75 10.76 11.20
CA LEU A 5 25.30 10.72 10.94
C LEU A 5 24.58 11.60 11.97
N PRO A 6 23.52 12.32 11.57
CA PRO A 6 22.82 13.26 12.46
C PRO A 6 22.09 12.56 13.61
N PHE A 7 21.65 11.31 13.41
CA PHE A 7 20.97 10.53 14.42
C PHE A 7 21.68 9.19 14.67
N SER A 8 21.63 8.67 15.90
CA SER A 8 21.99 7.28 16.14
C SER A 8 21.05 6.34 15.36
N TRP A 9 21.52 5.15 15.00
CA TRP A 9 20.69 4.18 14.30
C TRP A 9 19.44 3.76 15.11
N GLU A 10 19.55 3.73 16.44
CA GLU A 10 18.41 3.47 17.31
C GLU A 10 17.36 4.59 17.21
N THR A 11 17.77 5.85 17.29
CA THR A 11 16.88 7.00 17.14
C THR A 11 16.28 7.03 15.73
N TRP A 12 17.12 6.91 14.70
CA TRP A 12 16.67 6.93 13.30
C TRP A 12 15.63 5.86 13.01
N GLY A 13 15.85 4.63 13.46
CA GLY A 13 14.93 3.51 13.24
C GLY A 13 13.54 3.70 13.87
N ARG A 14 13.37 4.66 14.78
CA ARG A 14 12.12 4.97 15.49
C ARG A 14 11.48 6.28 15.07
N LEU A 15 12.26 7.22 14.51
CA LEU A 15 11.74 8.53 14.09
C LEU A 15 10.62 8.39 13.09
N GLY A 16 9.50 9.08 13.33
CA GLY A 16 8.41 9.26 12.39
C GLY A 16 8.68 10.39 11.41
N ALA A 17 7.90 10.43 10.32
CA ALA A 17 7.98 11.49 9.33
C ALA A 17 7.59 12.85 9.91
N VAL A 18 6.61 12.88 10.83
CA VAL A 18 6.17 14.11 11.52
C VAL A 18 7.32 14.73 12.30
N GLU A 19 8.01 13.92 13.14
CA GLU A 19 9.13 14.38 13.95
C GLU A 19 10.33 14.79 13.09
N LEU A 20 10.65 13.98 12.08
CA LEU A 20 11.76 14.25 11.16
C LEU A 20 11.57 15.57 10.41
N ALA A 21 10.36 15.80 9.87
CA ALA A 21 10.03 17.06 9.22
C ALA A 21 10.12 18.26 10.19
N GLU A 22 9.78 18.06 11.46
CA GLU A 22 9.92 19.12 12.48
C GLU A 22 11.39 19.46 12.76
N HIS A 23 12.27 18.46 12.91
CA HIS A 23 13.72 18.68 13.05
C HIS A 23 14.29 19.47 11.87
N VAL A 24 13.87 19.14 10.64
CA VAL A 24 14.32 19.89 9.45
C VAL A 24 13.80 21.34 9.44
N ARG A 25 12.51 21.55 9.75
CA ARG A 25 11.93 22.91 9.81
C ARG A 25 12.57 23.78 10.88
N ARG A 26 12.96 23.21 12.02
CA ARG A 26 13.69 23.89 13.09
C ARG A 26 15.18 24.10 12.78
N ARG A 27 15.68 23.50 11.70
CA ARG A 27 17.10 23.49 11.31
C ARG A 27 18.01 22.76 12.30
N ASP A 28 17.45 21.78 13.04
CA ASP A 28 18.23 20.89 13.92
C ASP A 28 19.09 19.94 13.05
N VAL A 29 18.61 19.62 11.84
CA VAL A 29 19.28 18.78 10.83
C VAL A 29 18.99 19.32 9.42
N ALA A 30 19.99 19.23 8.53
CA ALA A 30 19.82 19.61 7.14
C ALA A 30 19.16 18.48 6.31
N PRO A 31 18.34 18.81 5.28
CA PRO A 31 17.76 17.80 4.38
C PRO A 31 18.79 16.85 3.78
N GLU A 32 19.97 17.36 3.45
CA GLU A 32 21.07 16.58 2.86
C GLU A 32 21.65 15.56 3.84
N GLU A 33 21.69 15.90 5.13
CA GLU A 33 22.13 14.97 6.19
C GLU A 33 21.10 13.85 6.42
N VAL A 34 19.81 14.19 6.36
CA VAL A 34 18.71 13.22 6.40
C VAL A 34 18.77 12.27 5.21
N ALA A 35 18.97 12.83 3.98
CA ALA A 35 19.10 12.02 2.77
C ALA A 35 20.32 11.08 2.84
N ALA A 36 21.47 11.56 3.33
CA ALA A 36 22.67 10.75 3.50
C ALA A 36 22.46 9.59 4.49
N GLN A 37 21.76 9.84 5.61
CA GLN A 37 21.45 8.79 6.57
C GLN A 37 20.48 7.75 6.01
N ALA A 38 19.42 8.16 5.31
CA ALA A 38 18.49 7.25 4.65
C ALA A 38 19.19 6.42 3.56
N HIS A 39 20.10 7.03 2.78
CA HIS A 39 20.92 6.35 1.79
C HIS A 39 21.82 5.28 2.43
N ALA A 40 22.51 5.61 3.52
CA ALA A 40 23.35 4.65 4.25
C ALA A 40 22.52 3.49 4.83
N ALA A 41 21.34 3.78 5.38
CA ALA A 41 20.38 2.77 5.87
C ALA A 41 19.93 1.82 4.75
N ALA A 42 19.58 2.39 3.59
CA ALA A 42 19.16 1.65 2.41
C ALA A 42 20.26 0.71 1.88
N ALA A 43 21.49 1.21 1.78
CA ALA A 43 22.63 0.42 1.34
C ALA A 43 22.94 -0.73 2.31
N ALA A 44 22.89 -0.49 3.62
CA ALA A 44 23.21 -1.49 4.64
C ALA A 44 22.17 -2.61 4.73
N THR A 45 20.90 -2.35 4.38
CA THR A 45 19.81 -3.32 4.47
C THR A 45 19.46 -3.99 3.14
N HIS A 46 20.07 -3.56 2.03
CA HIS A 46 19.70 -4.02 0.69
C HIS A 46 20.00 -5.50 0.46
N GLU A 47 21.19 -5.97 0.83
CA GLU A 47 21.62 -7.34 0.53
C GLU A 47 20.67 -8.40 1.11
N PRO A 48 20.30 -8.39 2.41
CA PRO A 48 19.39 -9.39 2.95
C PRO A 48 17.94 -9.22 2.50
N LEU A 49 17.50 -8.01 2.14
CA LEU A 49 16.08 -7.71 1.86
C LEU A 49 15.72 -7.71 0.38
N GLN A 50 16.67 -7.34 -0.49
CA GLN A 50 16.42 -7.15 -1.93
C GLN A 50 15.20 -6.25 -2.22
N ALA A 51 15.09 -5.15 -1.45
CA ALA A 51 13.92 -4.28 -1.45
C ALA A 51 14.01 -3.09 -2.42
N LEU A 52 15.18 -2.87 -3.04
CA LEU A 52 15.45 -1.75 -3.95
C LEU A 52 15.68 -2.25 -5.38
N VAL A 53 15.10 -1.52 -6.34
CA VAL A 53 15.47 -1.60 -7.76
C VAL A 53 16.62 -0.65 -8.06
N GLU A 54 16.59 0.54 -7.43
CA GLU A 54 17.58 1.60 -7.65
C GLU A 54 17.70 2.47 -6.40
N LEU A 55 18.92 2.82 -6.05
CA LEU A 55 19.25 3.80 -5.02
C LEU A 55 19.95 4.97 -5.70
N PHE A 56 19.46 6.20 -5.52
CA PHE A 56 20.01 7.38 -6.14
C PHE A 56 21.14 7.97 -5.29
N ASP A 57 22.23 8.41 -5.93
CA ASP A 57 23.34 9.06 -5.23
C ASP A 57 22.92 10.39 -4.59
N THR A 58 21.98 11.09 -5.22
CA THR A 58 21.34 12.32 -4.72
C THR A 58 19.84 12.24 -4.90
N PRO A 59 19.05 13.00 -4.10
CA PRO A 59 17.61 13.03 -4.28
C PRO A 59 17.22 13.40 -5.72
N ALA A 60 16.25 12.68 -6.29
CA ALA A 60 15.79 12.92 -7.64
C ALA A 60 15.31 14.38 -7.82
N GLU A 61 15.77 15.01 -8.89
CA GLU A 61 15.30 16.33 -9.31
C GLU A 61 14.05 16.18 -10.18
N ALA A 62 13.12 17.12 -10.05
CA ALA A 62 11.88 17.20 -10.84
C ALA A 62 11.94 18.47 -11.72
N PRO A 63 12.66 18.45 -12.86
CA PRO A 63 12.92 19.65 -13.66
C PRO A 63 11.66 20.25 -14.30
N ASP A 64 10.60 19.48 -14.38
CA ASP A 64 9.28 19.89 -14.90
C ASP A 64 8.40 20.58 -13.85
N LEU A 65 8.87 20.69 -12.60
CA LEU A 65 8.16 21.35 -11.51
C LEU A 65 8.84 22.66 -11.13
N ALA A 66 8.04 23.70 -10.92
CA ALA A 66 8.53 24.99 -10.38
C ALA A 66 8.58 24.92 -8.84
N LEU A 67 9.50 24.09 -8.30
CA LEU A 67 9.66 23.97 -6.86
C LEU A 67 10.29 25.23 -6.28
N PRO A 68 9.77 25.79 -5.16
CA PRO A 68 10.38 26.96 -4.52
C PRO A 68 11.80 26.68 -4.03
N ALA A 69 12.67 27.69 -4.09
CA ALA A 69 14.00 27.58 -3.49
C ALA A 69 13.90 27.20 -2.00
N GLY A 70 14.68 26.19 -1.59
CA GLY A 70 14.63 25.65 -0.24
C GLY A 70 13.34 24.90 0.12
N HIS A 71 12.58 24.41 -0.88
CA HIS A 71 11.36 23.62 -0.64
C HIS A 71 11.58 22.45 0.34
N ARG A 72 12.78 21.81 0.30
CA ARG A 72 13.11 20.67 1.18
C ARG A 72 13.24 21.04 2.67
N THR A 73 13.26 22.32 3.00
CA THR A 73 13.26 22.80 4.41
C THR A 73 11.91 23.30 4.89
N ARG A 74 10.86 23.15 4.06
CA ARG A 74 9.52 23.70 4.29
C ARG A 74 8.47 22.66 3.96
N GLY A 75 7.22 22.94 4.31
CA GLY A 75 6.09 22.06 4.03
C GLY A 75 5.96 20.92 5.06
N LEU A 76 4.95 20.10 4.84
CA LEU A 76 4.59 19.02 5.77
C LEU A 76 5.62 17.90 5.78
N LEU A 77 6.25 17.62 4.63
CA LEU A 77 7.23 16.56 4.44
C LEU A 77 8.67 17.10 4.34
N ALA A 78 8.95 18.24 4.99
CA ALA A 78 10.26 18.89 4.95
C ALA A 78 11.41 17.90 5.21
N GLY A 79 12.25 17.64 4.20
CA GLY A 79 13.41 16.75 4.30
C GLY A 79 13.09 15.25 4.45
N VAL A 80 11.83 14.84 4.48
CA VAL A 80 11.45 13.43 4.67
C VAL A 80 11.92 12.59 3.48
N PRO A 81 12.72 11.52 3.72
CA PRO A 81 13.17 10.62 2.67
C PRO A 81 12.00 9.77 2.16
N LEU A 82 11.91 9.60 0.86
CA LEU A 82 10.85 8.85 0.19
C LEU A 82 11.46 7.87 -0.83
N PHE A 83 11.06 6.61 -0.75
CA PHE A 83 11.31 5.63 -1.80
C PHE A 83 10.02 5.43 -2.58
N ILE A 84 10.07 5.59 -3.90
CA ILE A 84 8.92 5.39 -4.78
C ILE A 84 8.87 3.94 -5.25
N LYS A 85 7.68 3.37 -5.24
CA LYS A 85 7.47 2.03 -5.81
C LYS A 85 7.74 2.06 -7.32
N ASP A 86 8.40 1.04 -7.84
CA ASP A 86 8.62 0.89 -9.30
C ASP A 86 7.33 0.56 -10.09
N LEU A 87 6.19 1.00 -9.60
CA LEU A 87 4.89 0.91 -10.25
C LEU A 87 4.00 2.03 -9.72
N GLY A 88 3.36 2.76 -10.62
CA GLY A 88 2.51 3.89 -10.28
C GLY A 88 3.20 5.22 -10.51
N SER A 89 3.05 6.17 -9.58
CA SER A 89 3.57 7.53 -9.70
C SER A 89 5.10 7.60 -9.59
N SER A 90 5.72 8.45 -10.42
CA SER A 90 7.16 8.63 -10.50
C SER A 90 7.54 10.09 -10.79
N VAL A 91 8.83 10.37 -10.82
CA VAL A 91 9.45 11.69 -11.14
C VAL A 91 9.84 11.72 -12.63
N ALA A 92 9.74 12.88 -13.29
CA ALA A 92 10.19 13.07 -14.66
C ALA A 92 11.65 12.62 -14.83
N GLY A 93 11.91 11.84 -15.89
CA GLY A 93 13.23 11.28 -16.19
C GLY A 93 13.61 10.03 -15.41
N VAL A 94 12.96 9.71 -14.31
CA VAL A 94 13.18 8.49 -13.54
C VAL A 94 12.55 7.28 -14.26
N LEU A 95 13.23 6.14 -14.21
CA LEU A 95 12.72 4.87 -14.74
C LEU A 95 11.46 4.44 -13.99
N ARG A 96 10.52 3.84 -14.72
CA ARG A 96 9.32 3.19 -14.19
C ARG A 96 9.09 1.92 -15.00
N GLU A 97 9.60 0.81 -14.50
CA GLU A 97 9.63 -0.46 -15.24
C GLU A 97 8.54 -1.43 -14.78
N ASN A 98 7.77 -1.05 -13.74
CA ASN A 98 6.65 -1.83 -13.20
C ASN A 98 7.01 -3.27 -12.82
N GLY A 99 8.29 -3.52 -12.49
CA GLY A 99 8.81 -4.86 -12.23
C GLY A 99 8.77 -5.81 -13.42
N SER A 100 8.70 -5.31 -14.66
CA SER A 100 8.39 -6.10 -15.86
C SER A 100 9.26 -5.75 -17.06
N ALA A 101 9.62 -6.77 -17.83
CA ALA A 101 10.28 -6.59 -19.13
C ALA A 101 9.46 -5.77 -20.13
N LEU A 102 8.13 -5.72 -19.98
CA LEU A 102 7.24 -4.89 -20.81
C LEU A 102 7.61 -3.41 -20.77
N HIS A 103 8.11 -2.94 -19.65
CA HIS A 103 8.41 -1.53 -19.41
C HIS A 103 9.91 -1.25 -19.27
N ARG A 104 10.76 -2.20 -19.67
CA ARG A 104 12.21 -2.08 -19.57
C ARG A 104 12.72 -0.78 -20.21
N GLY A 105 13.45 0.02 -19.43
CA GLY A 105 14.04 1.28 -19.84
C GLY A 105 13.03 2.43 -20.01
N GLU A 106 11.77 2.24 -19.68
CA GLU A 106 10.79 3.33 -19.75
C GLU A 106 11.05 4.37 -18.67
N ARG A 107 11.14 5.64 -19.09
CA ARG A 107 11.27 6.79 -18.21
C ARG A 107 9.95 7.55 -18.13
N THR A 108 9.62 7.99 -16.95
CA THR A 108 8.47 8.88 -16.73
C THR A 108 8.71 10.20 -17.46
N ALA A 109 7.81 10.54 -18.39
CA ALA A 109 7.97 11.75 -19.19
C ALA A 109 7.67 13.04 -18.41
N ARG A 110 6.86 12.94 -17.36
CA ARG A 110 6.38 14.06 -16.55
C ARG A 110 6.16 13.60 -15.13
N THR A 111 6.58 14.38 -14.13
CA THR A 111 6.34 14.07 -12.72
C THR A 111 4.86 13.86 -12.45
N ASP A 112 4.52 12.72 -11.87
CA ASP A 112 3.13 12.35 -11.60
C ASP A 112 2.54 13.18 -10.45
N PRO A 113 1.23 13.46 -10.46
CA PRO A 113 0.62 14.46 -9.59
C PRO A 113 0.80 14.20 -8.09
N LEU A 114 0.73 12.94 -7.64
CA LEU A 114 0.91 12.60 -6.23
C LEU A 114 2.34 12.91 -5.77
N ILE A 115 3.33 12.49 -6.56
CA ILE A 115 4.74 12.76 -6.24
C ILE A 115 5.03 14.27 -6.30
N ALA A 116 4.45 14.98 -7.28
CA ALA A 116 4.57 16.43 -7.36
C ALA A 116 4.06 17.12 -6.09
N ALA A 117 2.90 16.68 -5.55
CA ALA A 117 2.35 17.21 -4.30
C ALA A 117 3.32 16.99 -3.12
N TRP A 118 3.88 15.79 -2.99
CA TRP A 118 4.83 15.49 -1.91
C TRP A 118 6.16 16.23 -2.06
N LEU A 119 6.67 16.42 -3.29
CA LEU A 119 7.87 17.23 -3.54
C LEU A 119 7.64 18.71 -3.20
N HIS A 120 6.48 19.27 -3.51
CA HIS A 120 6.11 20.63 -3.09
C HIS A 120 6.06 20.77 -1.56
N GLU A 121 5.71 19.71 -0.85
CA GLU A 121 5.72 19.65 0.63
C GLU A 121 7.09 19.27 1.22
N GLY A 122 8.13 19.14 0.40
CA GLY A 122 9.53 19.03 0.84
C GLY A 122 10.08 17.59 0.93
N ALA A 123 9.36 16.58 0.46
CA ALA A 123 9.87 15.21 0.40
C ALA A 123 11.10 15.07 -0.50
N GLN A 124 11.95 14.08 -0.23
CA GLN A 124 13.17 13.78 -0.99
C GLN A 124 13.08 12.36 -1.56
N VAL A 125 12.94 12.22 -2.88
CA VAL A 125 12.90 10.90 -3.53
C VAL A 125 14.32 10.37 -3.69
N LEU A 126 14.64 9.26 -2.98
CA LEU A 126 16.00 8.70 -2.88
C LEU A 126 16.21 7.42 -3.67
N GLY A 127 15.16 6.82 -4.23
CA GLY A 127 15.30 5.58 -4.99
C GLY A 127 13.97 4.95 -5.33
N ARG A 128 14.06 3.78 -6.00
CA ARG A 128 12.90 2.97 -6.39
C ARG A 128 12.86 1.67 -5.58
N SER A 129 11.74 1.39 -4.94
CA SER A 129 11.49 0.14 -4.24
C SER A 129 10.93 -0.93 -5.18
N THR A 130 11.20 -2.20 -4.89
CA THR A 130 10.69 -3.34 -5.67
C THR A 130 9.17 -3.45 -5.64
N THR A 131 8.61 -4.00 -6.72
CA THR A 131 7.20 -4.34 -6.88
C THR A 131 7.05 -5.74 -7.45
N ALA A 132 5.96 -6.44 -7.15
CA ALA A 132 5.58 -7.60 -7.94
C ALA A 132 5.31 -7.17 -9.38
N GLU A 133 5.62 -8.01 -10.36
CA GLU A 133 5.46 -7.69 -11.78
C GLU A 133 4.04 -7.20 -12.08
N LEU A 134 3.95 -5.98 -12.65
CA LEU A 134 2.70 -5.29 -13.00
C LEU A 134 1.71 -5.17 -11.84
N GLY A 135 2.15 -5.35 -10.60
CA GLY A 135 1.32 -5.33 -9.40
C GLY A 135 0.39 -6.54 -9.25
N MET A 136 0.66 -7.66 -9.91
CA MET A 136 -0.28 -8.77 -10.07
C MET A 136 -0.22 -9.85 -8.98
N ALA A 137 0.69 -9.76 -8.01
CA ALA A 137 0.85 -10.77 -6.97
C ALA A 137 0.99 -10.18 -5.56
N TYR A 138 0.75 -11.02 -4.54
CA TYR A 138 0.97 -10.70 -3.13
C TYR A 138 2.36 -11.16 -2.62
N ASP A 139 3.21 -11.63 -3.51
CA ASP A 139 4.63 -11.85 -3.29
C ASP A 139 5.42 -10.94 -4.23
N THR A 140 6.37 -10.17 -3.67
CA THR A 140 7.19 -9.25 -4.46
C THR A 140 8.43 -9.97 -4.96
N THR A 141 8.25 -10.71 -6.04
CA THR A 141 9.30 -11.40 -6.78
C THR A 141 9.25 -11.00 -8.24
N THR A 142 10.39 -10.70 -8.84
CA THR A 142 10.52 -10.34 -10.25
C THR A 142 11.61 -11.18 -10.93
N VAL A 143 11.54 -11.29 -12.27
CA VAL A 143 12.47 -12.10 -13.07
C VAL A 143 13.13 -11.33 -14.21
N TYR A 144 12.69 -10.10 -14.48
CA TYR A 144 13.08 -9.40 -15.72
C TYR A 144 14.56 -8.93 -15.75
N ASN A 145 15.20 -8.78 -14.59
CA ASN A 145 16.62 -8.45 -14.44
C ASN A 145 17.37 -9.55 -13.63
N GLY A 146 16.97 -10.80 -13.79
CA GLY A 146 17.33 -11.90 -12.91
C GLY A 146 16.30 -12.08 -11.78
N LEU A 147 16.39 -13.18 -11.06
CA LEU A 147 15.48 -13.45 -9.95
C LEU A 147 15.79 -12.51 -8.78
N GLN A 148 14.86 -11.64 -8.47
CA GLN A 148 14.89 -10.76 -7.30
C GLN A 148 13.70 -11.07 -6.40
N VAL A 149 13.97 -11.47 -5.16
CA VAL A 149 12.98 -11.87 -4.15
C VAL A 149 13.05 -10.89 -2.99
N THR A 150 12.03 -10.08 -2.83
CA THR A 150 11.93 -9.13 -1.71
C THR A 150 11.51 -9.86 -0.43
N ARG A 151 12.35 -9.74 0.59
CA ARG A 151 12.26 -10.52 1.83
C ARG A 151 11.73 -9.69 2.99
N ASN A 152 11.05 -10.38 3.90
CA ASN A 152 10.48 -9.76 5.10
C ASN A 152 11.61 -9.49 6.14
N PRO A 153 11.75 -8.26 6.65
CA PRO A 153 12.76 -7.93 7.66
C PRO A 153 12.64 -8.71 8.98
N TRP A 154 11.44 -9.18 9.32
CA TRP A 154 11.21 -9.99 10.51
C TRP A 154 11.75 -11.41 10.36
N ASP A 155 11.63 -11.98 9.17
CA ASP A 155 12.15 -13.28 8.79
C ASP A 155 12.40 -13.31 7.28
N VAL A 156 13.68 -13.36 6.89
CA VAL A 156 14.10 -13.32 5.48
C VAL A 156 13.70 -14.55 4.67
N SER A 157 13.20 -15.59 5.30
CA SER A 157 12.59 -16.74 4.61
C SER A 157 11.14 -16.47 4.18
N ARG A 158 10.54 -15.38 4.67
CA ARG A 158 9.17 -15.00 4.42
C ARG A 158 9.08 -13.85 3.42
N THR A 159 7.94 -13.77 2.71
CA THR A 159 7.67 -12.67 1.80
C THR A 159 7.43 -11.35 2.55
N ALA A 160 7.90 -10.24 2.00
CA ALA A 160 7.52 -8.90 2.46
C ALA A 160 6.08 -8.51 2.06
N GLY A 161 5.36 -9.43 1.43
CA GLY A 161 4.05 -9.16 0.85
C GLY A 161 4.14 -8.52 -0.52
N GLY A 162 3.01 -8.13 -1.08
CA GLY A 162 2.93 -7.55 -2.44
C GLY A 162 1.62 -6.83 -2.70
N SER A 163 1.65 -6.05 -3.76
CA SER A 163 2.77 -5.85 -4.68
C SER A 163 3.78 -4.78 -4.24
N SER A 164 3.56 -4.05 -3.13
CA SER A 164 4.49 -3.02 -2.62
C SER A 164 5.43 -3.58 -1.52
N GLY A 165 5.98 -4.79 -1.74
CA GLY A 165 6.83 -5.46 -0.74
C GLY A 165 8.12 -4.70 -0.44
N GLY A 166 8.75 -4.10 -1.47
CA GLY A 166 9.94 -3.26 -1.29
C GLY A 166 9.68 -2.08 -0.36
N SER A 167 8.56 -1.37 -0.56
CA SER A 167 8.15 -0.26 0.31
C SER A 167 7.93 -0.73 1.75
N GLY A 168 7.23 -1.86 1.95
CA GLY A 168 7.02 -2.45 3.27
C GLY A 168 8.31 -2.84 3.95
N ALA A 169 9.21 -3.52 3.23
CA ALA A 169 10.49 -3.95 3.78
C ALA A 169 11.40 -2.78 4.19
N LEU A 170 11.49 -1.72 3.36
CA LEU A 170 12.29 -0.53 3.67
C LEU A 170 11.78 0.20 4.91
N VAL A 171 10.47 0.38 5.05
CA VAL A 171 9.89 1.04 6.24
C VAL A 171 10.10 0.20 7.49
N ALA A 172 9.85 -1.11 7.43
CA ALA A 172 10.02 -2.01 8.57
C ALA A 172 11.48 -2.12 9.01
N ALA A 173 12.43 -2.15 8.06
CA ALA A 173 13.85 -2.17 8.35
C ALA A 173 14.38 -0.83 8.92
N GLY A 174 13.55 0.20 9.04
CA GLY A 174 13.96 1.49 9.58
C GLY A 174 14.69 2.39 8.59
N VAL A 175 14.68 2.10 7.30
CA VAL A 175 15.36 2.90 6.27
C VAL A 175 14.70 4.27 6.11
N THR A 176 13.38 4.31 6.14
CA THR A 176 12.57 5.51 5.98
C THR A 176 11.30 5.40 6.85
N PRO A 177 10.71 6.50 7.34
CA PRO A 177 9.48 6.44 8.10
C PRO A 177 8.24 6.11 7.27
N LEU A 178 8.26 6.39 5.98
CA LEU A 178 7.18 6.08 5.03
C LEU A 178 7.75 5.83 3.63
N ALA A 179 7.02 5.06 2.81
CA ALA A 179 7.38 4.82 1.41
C ALA A 179 6.14 4.79 0.54
N HIS A 180 6.26 5.25 -0.72
CA HIS A 180 5.19 5.23 -1.70
C HIS A 180 4.75 3.80 -2.02
N ALA A 181 3.45 3.60 -2.15
CA ALA A 181 2.84 2.31 -2.46
C ALA A 181 1.54 2.48 -3.26
N THR A 182 1.12 1.44 -3.95
CA THR A 182 -0.13 1.39 -4.70
C THR A 182 -1.00 0.23 -4.19
N ASP A 183 -2.32 0.34 -4.31
CA ASP A 183 -3.25 -0.70 -3.84
C ASP A 183 -4.40 -0.88 -4.82
N GLY A 184 -4.39 -1.98 -5.57
CA GLY A 184 -5.46 -2.37 -6.49
C GLY A 184 -6.28 -3.59 -6.01
N ALA A 185 -5.72 -4.33 -5.03
CA ALA A 185 -6.34 -5.53 -4.45
C ALA A 185 -5.83 -5.80 -3.02
N GLY A 186 -5.12 -4.85 -2.40
CA GLY A 186 -4.50 -5.00 -1.09
C GLY A 186 -3.01 -4.65 -1.05
N SER A 187 -2.46 -4.10 -2.12
CA SER A 187 -0.99 -3.94 -2.27
C SER A 187 -0.34 -2.83 -1.43
N ILE A 188 -1.07 -2.01 -0.68
CA ILE A 188 -0.60 -1.24 0.47
C ILE A 188 -0.77 -2.06 1.75
N ARG A 189 -1.95 -2.62 1.92
CA ARG A 189 -2.45 -3.19 3.18
C ARG A 189 -1.80 -4.53 3.52
N ILE A 190 -1.59 -5.40 2.54
CA ILE A 190 -0.97 -6.72 2.75
C ILE A 190 0.50 -6.57 3.14
N PRO A 191 1.37 -5.84 2.39
CA PRO A 191 2.73 -5.63 2.87
C PRO A 191 2.79 -4.85 4.19
N ALA A 192 1.88 -3.92 4.47
CA ALA A 192 1.82 -3.29 5.79
C ALA A 192 1.53 -4.32 6.90
N ALA A 193 0.57 -5.21 6.71
CA ALA A 193 0.24 -6.27 7.67
C ALA A 193 1.41 -7.23 7.94
N PHE A 194 2.10 -7.69 6.87
CA PHE A 194 3.19 -8.65 6.98
C PHE A 194 4.45 -8.07 7.62
N ASN A 195 4.64 -6.76 7.49
CA ASN A 195 5.81 -6.06 8.02
C ASN A 195 5.57 -5.33 9.34
N GLY A 196 4.37 -5.43 9.92
CA GLY A 196 4.04 -4.79 11.20
C GLY A 196 3.90 -3.27 11.11
N LEU A 197 3.33 -2.77 10.03
CA LEU A 197 3.25 -1.36 9.66
C LEU A 197 1.81 -0.88 9.54
N VAL A 198 1.66 0.43 9.39
CA VAL A 198 0.39 1.09 9.05
C VAL A 198 0.26 1.16 7.52
N GLY A 199 -0.90 0.73 7.01
CA GLY A 199 -1.23 0.82 5.58
C GLY A 199 -2.55 1.52 5.36
N LEU A 200 -2.53 2.73 4.80
CA LEU A 200 -3.73 3.50 4.47
C LEU A 200 -4.06 3.39 2.99
N LYS A 201 -5.13 2.67 2.67
CA LYS A 201 -5.78 2.73 1.37
C LYS A 201 -6.83 3.84 1.40
N VAL A 202 -6.59 4.92 0.70
CA VAL A 202 -7.55 6.03 0.63
C VAL A 202 -8.80 5.68 -0.18
N THR A 203 -9.83 6.49 -0.09
CA THR A 203 -10.99 6.44 -0.99
C THR A 203 -10.54 6.54 -2.44
N ARG A 204 -11.19 5.79 -3.34
CA ARG A 204 -10.97 5.91 -4.79
C ARG A 204 -11.12 7.36 -5.23
N GLY A 205 -10.10 7.84 -5.95
CA GLY A 205 -10.04 9.23 -6.42
C GLY A 205 -9.56 10.24 -5.38
N ARG A 206 -9.27 9.84 -4.13
CA ARG A 206 -8.74 10.74 -3.10
C ARG A 206 -7.33 11.22 -3.41
N SER A 207 -6.47 10.32 -3.85
CA SER A 207 -5.14 10.63 -4.40
C SER A 207 -5.20 10.65 -5.93
N PRO A 208 -4.55 11.61 -6.60
CA PRO A 208 -4.50 11.62 -8.05
C PRO A 208 -3.64 10.46 -8.56
N LEU A 209 -4.12 9.79 -9.61
CA LEU A 209 -3.39 8.71 -10.27
C LEU A 209 -2.35 9.23 -11.27
N PRO A 210 -1.36 8.41 -11.69
CA PRO A 210 -0.36 8.79 -12.67
C PRO A 210 -0.96 9.28 -13.99
N TRP A 211 -0.21 10.11 -14.73
CA TRP A 211 -0.68 10.70 -15.98
C TRP A 211 -1.13 9.66 -17.02
N HIS A 212 -0.46 8.52 -17.09
CA HIS A 212 -0.76 7.44 -18.05
C HIS A 212 -1.98 6.59 -17.65
N VAL A 213 -2.48 6.71 -16.43
CA VAL A 213 -3.63 5.93 -15.95
C VAL A 213 -4.93 6.66 -16.30
N ASN A 214 -5.82 5.97 -16.98
CA ASN A 214 -7.17 6.46 -17.21
C ASN A 214 -8.02 6.19 -15.96
N GLU A 215 -8.41 7.26 -15.26
CA GLU A 215 -9.17 7.18 -14.02
C GLU A 215 -10.57 6.56 -14.20
N LEU A 216 -11.18 6.71 -15.37
CA LEU A 216 -12.50 6.14 -15.68
C LEU A 216 -12.45 4.62 -15.87
N LEU A 217 -11.33 4.11 -16.37
CA LEU A 217 -11.13 2.68 -16.62
C LEU A 217 -10.50 1.97 -15.41
N ASN A 218 -9.79 2.71 -14.57
CA ASN A 218 -9.14 2.15 -13.37
C ASN A 218 -10.01 2.34 -12.15
N THR A 219 -10.89 1.38 -11.90
CA THR A 219 -11.88 1.46 -10.82
C THR A 219 -11.41 0.89 -9.49
N SER A 220 -10.21 0.31 -9.39
CA SER A 220 -9.74 -0.35 -8.16
C SER A 220 -8.47 0.26 -7.55
N MET A 221 -7.57 0.83 -8.36
CA MET A 221 -6.26 1.28 -7.89
C MET A 221 -6.34 2.63 -7.18
N VAL A 222 -5.64 2.71 -6.06
CA VAL A 222 -5.29 3.95 -5.38
C VAL A 222 -3.80 3.99 -5.10
N GLU A 223 -3.27 5.17 -4.83
CA GLU A 223 -1.89 5.39 -4.43
C GLU A 223 -1.83 6.06 -3.05
N GLY A 224 -0.79 5.77 -2.32
CA GLY A 224 -0.57 6.30 -0.98
C GLY A 224 0.74 5.82 -0.40
N VAL A 225 0.78 5.57 0.90
CA VAL A 225 1.99 5.15 1.61
C VAL A 225 1.77 3.91 2.46
N ILE A 226 2.87 3.19 2.70
CA ILE A 226 3.07 2.35 3.87
C ILE A 226 3.91 3.17 4.85
N ALA A 227 3.51 3.22 6.12
CA ALA A 227 4.13 4.08 7.11
C ALA A 227 4.42 3.33 8.42
N ARG A 228 5.42 3.81 9.16
CA ARG A 228 5.78 3.26 10.48
C ARG A 228 4.74 3.61 11.52
N HIS A 229 4.28 4.85 11.53
CA HIS A 229 3.30 5.36 12.48
C HIS A 229 2.02 5.84 11.82
N LEU A 230 0.92 5.80 12.56
CA LEU A 230 -0.37 6.29 12.08
C LEU A 230 -0.31 7.78 11.70
N ALA A 231 0.44 8.58 12.46
CA ALA A 231 0.64 9.99 12.18
C ALA A 231 1.40 10.24 10.86
N ASP A 232 2.30 9.34 10.46
CA ASP A 232 3.03 9.46 9.20
C ASP A 232 2.12 9.19 8.00
N ALA A 233 1.19 8.23 8.13
CA ALA A 233 0.17 7.98 7.11
C ALA A 233 -0.79 9.18 6.98
N ALA A 234 -1.18 9.78 8.10
CA ALA A 234 -1.98 11.01 8.12
C ALA A 234 -1.23 12.19 7.47
N LEU A 235 0.06 12.36 7.78
CA LEU A 235 0.91 13.40 7.19
C LEU A 235 1.01 13.28 5.67
N ALA A 236 1.20 12.06 5.16
CA ALA A 236 1.25 11.81 3.73
C ALA A 236 -0.08 12.12 3.03
N LEU A 237 -1.22 11.84 3.69
CA LEU A 237 -2.55 12.20 3.21
C LEU A 237 -2.73 13.73 3.19
N ASP A 238 -2.38 14.44 4.27
CA ASP A 238 -2.47 15.90 4.35
C ASP A 238 -1.62 16.54 3.26
N ALA A 239 -0.39 16.06 3.06
CA ALA A 239 0.49 16.55 2.00
C ALA A 239 -0.06 16.29 0.59
N ALA A 240 -0.66 15.13 0.35
CA ALA A 240 -1.26 14.78 -0.95
C ALA A 240 -2.49 15.63 -1.28
N THR A 241 -3.29 15.99 -0.28
CA THR A 241 -4.56 16.72 -0.47
C THR A 241 -4.42 18.24 -0.42
N ARG A 242 -3.29 18.77 -0.01
CA ARG A 242 -3.03 20.20 0.09
C ARG A 242 -2.96 20.89 -1.26
N HIS A 243 -2.55 20.17 -2.28
CA HIS A 243 -2.43 20.66 -3.63
C HIS A 243 -3.60 20.20 -4.49
N ARG A 244 -4.17 21.10 -5.27
CA ARG A 244 -5.23 20.75 -6.21
C ARG A 244 -4.69 19.75 -7.24
N ALA A 245 -5.45 18.71 -7.49
CA ALA A 245 -5.17 17.84 -8.63
C ALA A 245 -5.14 18.66 -9.93
N PRO A 246 -4.15 18.43 -10.80
CA PRO A 246 -4.02 19.21 -12.02
C PRO A 246 -5.18 18.93 -12.99
N PRO A 247 -5.45 19.85 -13.94
CA PRO A 247 -6.44 19.62 -14.99
C PRO A 247 -6.22 18.28 -15.69
N GLY A 248 -7.29 17.53 -15.93
CA GLY A 248 -7.24 16.19 -16.50
C GLY A 248 -7.10 15.05 -15.47
N LYS A 249 -6.79 15.36 -14.20
CA LYS A 249 -6.78 14.44 -13.06
C LYS A 249 -7.81 14.82 -11.98
N GLN A 250 -8.72 15.70 -12.30
CA GLN A 250 -9.73 16.21 -11.38
C GLN A 250 -11.04 15.40 -11.39
N PHE A 251 -11.22 14.48 -12.31
CA PHE A 251 -12.54 13.89 -12.55
C PHE A 251 -13.07 13.13 -11.34
N LEU A 252 -12.23 12.34 -10.68
CA LEU A 252 -12.59 11.64 -9.45
C LEU A 252 -12.22 12.44 -8.18
N ALA A 253 -11.21 13.31 -8.26
CA ALA A 253 -10.76 14.14 -7.14
C ALA A 253 -11.59 15.41 -6.94
N ALA A 254 -12.56 15.71 -7.81
CA ALA A 254 -13.41 16.88 -7.68
C ALA A 254 -14.21 16.86 -6.36
N GLY A 255 -14.07 17.94 -5.58
CA GLY A 255 -14.76 18.11 -4.29
C GLY A 255 -14.08 17.41 -3.11
N PHE A 256 -12.83 17.03 -3.22
CA PHE A 256 -12.01 16.66 -2.06
C PHE A 256 -11.33 17.93 -1.51
N ASP A 257 -11.66 18.25 -0.27
CA ASP A 257 -11.00 19.31 0.47
C ASP A 257 -9.66 18.84 1.04
N PRO A 258 -8.69 19.74 1.28
CA PRO A 258 -7.51 19.44 2.06
C PRO A 258 -7.88 18.82 3.42
N THR A 259 -7.09 17.87 3.88
CA THR A 259 -7.24 17.28 5.20
C THR A 259 -6.30 17.93 6.22
N ASP A 260 -6.66 17.82 7.49
CA ASP A 260 -5.81 18.10 8.65
C ASP A 260 -5.83 16.85 9.56
N ALA A 261 -5.50 15.73 8.94
CA ALA A 261 -5.61 14.41 9.55
C ALA A 261 -4.63 14.24 10.73
N VAL A 262 -3.42 14.82 10.63
CA VAL A 262 -2.44 14.80 11.74
C VAL A 262 -3.00 15.51 12.97
N ALA A 263 -3.61 16.68 12.80
CA ALA A 263 -4.22 17.39 13.92
C ALA A 263 -5.42 16.63 14.50
N ALA A 264 -6.23 16.03 13.62
CA ALA A 264 -7.40 15.26 14.00
C ALA A 264 -7.08 14.02 14.88
N LEU A 265 -5.87 13.46 14.77
CA LEU A 265 -5.44 12.34 15.63
C LEU A 265 -5.37 12.69 17.12
N ARG A 266 -5.35 13.98 17.48
CA ARG A 266 -5.36 14.44 18.87
C ARG A 266 -6.75 14.31 19.52
N ASP A 267 -7.80 14.25 18.70
CA ASP A 267 -9.19 14.11 19.15
C ASP A 267 -9.66 12.66 18.95
N VAL A 268 -9.21 11.77 19.81
CA VAL A 268 -9.54 10.34 19.75
C VAL A 268 -11.00 10.13 20.15
N PRO A 269 -11.82 9.45 19.34
CA PRO A 269 -13.21 9.17 19.67
C PRO A 269 -13.36 8.37 20.96
N ARG A 270 -14.18 8.83 21.90
CA ARG A 270 -14.44 8.13 23.16
C ARG A 270 -15.29 6.89 22.99
N ARG A 271 -16.18 6.88 22.01
CA ARG A 271 -17.06 5.74 21.71
C ARG A 271 -17.29 5.65 20.20
N LEU A 272 -16.98 4.49 19.65
CA LEU A 272 -17.23 4.12 18.26
C LEU A 272 -18.24 2.97 18.21
N ARG A 273 -19.06 2.93 17.18
CA ARG A 273 -19.84 1.75 16.78
C ARG A 273 -18.98 0.94 15.81
N ILE A 274 -18.57 -0.25 16.25
CA ILE A 274 -17.61 -1.09 15.52
C ILE A 274 -18.32 -2.38 15.10
N GLY A 275 -18.52 -2.55 13.80
CA GLY A 275 -18.97 -3.81 13.24
C GLY A 275 -17.79 -4.78 13.09
N VAL A 276 -17.88 -5.97 13.64
CA VAL A 276 -16.80 -6.97 13.57
C VAL A 276 -17.21 -8.12 12.68
N THR A 277 -16.31 -8.54 11.80
CA THR A 277 -16.49 -9.77 11.02
C THR A 277 -15.19 -10.55 10.88
N THR A 278 -15.27 -11.85 11.05
CA THR A 278 -14.22 -12.81 10.72
C THR A 278 -14.72 -13.83 9.69
N ASP A 279 -15.85 -13.53 9.05
CA ASP A 279 -16.42 -14.34 7.97
C ASP A 279 -15.43 -14.52 6.82
N GLY A 280 -15.43 -15.67 6.22
CA GLY A 280 -14.53 -15.98 5.08
C GLY A 280 -14.93 -15.32 3.76
N PHE A 281 -15.96 -14.48 3.76
CA PHE A 281 -16.46 -13.73 2.62
C PHE A 281 -16.83 -14.63 1.43
N GLY A 282 -17.50 -15.76 1.74
CA GLY A 282 -17.94 -16.72 0.72
C GLY A 282 -16.82 -17.47 0.01
N ARG A 283 -15.57 -17.36 0.50
CA ARG A 283 -14.45 -18.13 -0.05
C ARG A 283 -14.41 -19.53 0.59
N PRO A 284 -14.01 -20.57 -0.20
CA PRO A 284 -14.06 -21.97 0.25
C PRO A 284 -13.04 -22.29 1.35
N THR A 285 -11.93 -21.54 1.40
CA THR A 285 -10.86 -21.78 2.36
C THR A 285 -11.10 -20.98 3.64
N ALA A 286 -11.08 -21.62 4.79
CA ALA A 286 -11.20 -20.92 6.07
C ALA A 286 -9.97 -20.05 6.34
N PRO A 287 -10.12 -18.89 6.99
CA PRO A 287 -8.97 -18.12 7.49
C PRO A 287 -8.31 -18.86 8.64
N ASP A 288 -7.01 -18.63 8.85
CA ASP A 288 -6.26 -19.22 9.97
C ASP A 288 -6.87 -18.81 11.32
N ALA A 289 -6.97 -19.77 12.23
CA ALA A 289 -7.54 -19.56 13.56
C ALA A 289 -6.81 -18.44 14.33
N ALA A 290 -5.50 -18.28 14.12
CA ALA A 290 -4.70 -17.22 14.73
C ALA A 290 -5.15 -15.83 14.27
N MET A 291 -5.50 -15.65 12.99
CA MET A 291 -6.00 -14.38 12.45
C MET A 291 -7.37 -14.03 13.02
N VAL A 292 -8.27 -15.04 13.07
CA VAL A 292 -9.59 -14.89 13.66
C VAL A 292 -9.50 -14.55 15.16
N ALA A 293 -8.68 -15.28 15.90
CA ALA A 293 -8.46 -15.05 17.34
C ALA A 293 -7.88 -13.64 17.61
N ARG A 294 -6.99 -13.12 16.74
CA ARG A 294 -6.44 -11.77 16.87
C ARG A 294 -7.53 -10.71 16.73
N VAL A 295 -8.40 -10.81 15.73
CA VAL A 295 -9.51 -9.85 15.54
C VAL A 295 -10.46 -9.88 16.73
N ARG A 296 -10.83 -11.08 17.22
CA ARG A 296 -11.70 -11.22 18.40
C ARG A 296 -11.08 -10.60 19.65
N ARG A 297 -9.80 -10.81 19.90
CA ARG A 297 -9.07 -10.20 21.03
C ARG A 297 -9.06 -8.66 20.94
N VAL A 298 -8.84 -8.10 19.74
CA VAL A 298 -8.91 -6.65 19.52
C VAL A 298 -10.34 -6.17 19.78
N ALA A 299 -11.36 -6.84 19.26
CA ALA A 299 -12.77 -6.51 19.48
C ALA A 299 -13.15 -6.51 20.95
N GLU A 300 -12.76 -7.54 21.70
CA GLU A 300 -12.97 -7.62 23.16
C GLU A 300 -12.28 -6.50 23.92
N THR A 301 -11.07 -6.13 23.49
CA THR A 301 -10.31 -5.03 24.12
C THR A 301 -11.00 -3.70 23.88
N LEU A 302 -11.51 -3.47 22.67
CA LEU A 302 -12.29 -2.28 22.32
C LEU A 302 -13.61 -2.20 23.09
N ALA A 303 -14.31 -3.33 23.26
CA ALA A 303 -15.52 -3.39 24.09
C ALA A 303 -15.22 -3.03 25.55
N ARG A 304 -14.12 -3.55 26.13
CA ARG A 304 -13.69 -3.19 27.49
C ARG A 304 -13.28 -1.71 27.61
N ALA A 305 -12.79 -1.11 26.53
CA ALA A 305 -12.47 0.31 26.47
C ALA A 305 -13.71 1.21 26.32
N GLY A 306 -14.91 0.64 26.20
CA GLY A 306 -16.19 1.36 26.17
C GLY A 306 -16.75 1.62 24.76
N HIS A 307 -16.15 1.05 23.71
CA HIS A 307 -16.71 1.10 22.38
C HIS A 307 -17.90 0.14 22.21
N ASP A 308 -18.82 0.48 21.31
CA ASP A 308 -19.98 -0.37 20.96
C ASP A 308 -19.55 -1.34 19.87
N VAL A 309 -19.23 -2.57 20.27
CA VAL A 309 -18.70 -3.62 19.39
C VAL A 309 -19.75 -4.67 19.11
N GLN A 310 -20.09 -4.87 17.84
CA GLN A 310 -21.14 -5.78 17.41
C GLN A 310 -20.64 -6.71 16.30
N GLU A 311 -20.94 -8.00 16.38
CA GLU A 311 -20.68 -8.92 15.28
C GLU A 311 -21.66 -8.67 14.14
N ILE A 312 -21.13 -8.57 12.91
CA ILE A 312 -21.95 -8.36 11.71
C ILE A 312 -22.60 -9.68 11.33
N SER A 313 -23.94 -9.68 11.28
CA SER A 313 -24.66 -10.83 10.77
C SER A 313 -24.33 -11.08 9.29
N PRO A 314 -24.04 -12.33 8.88
CA PRO A 314 -23.81 -12.69 7.48
C PRO A 314 -24.93 -12.23 6.53
N ALA A 315 -26.17 -12.14 7.04
CA ALA A 315 -27.32 -11.66 6.27
C ALA A 315 -27.22 -10.17 5.85
N HIS A 316 -26.34 -9.40 6.46
CA HIS A 316 -26.10 -7.99 6.12
C HIS A 316 -24.88 -7.79 5.21
N LEU A 317 -24.13 -8.85 4.93
CA LEU A 317 -22.99 -8.81 4.03
C LEU A 317 -23.45 -8.86 2.56
N PRO A 318 -22.63 -8.37 1.61
CA PRO A 318 -22.99 -8.41 0.19
C PRO A 318 -23.05 -9.85 -0.36
N ASP A 319 -23.63 -9.99 -1.57
CA ASP A 319 -23.51 -11.24 -2.34
C ASP A 319 -22.06 -11.48 -2.77
N TRP A 320 -21.37 -12.29 -2.01
CA TRP A 320 -19.96 -12.60 -2.26
C TRP A 320 -19.73 -13.29 -3.61
N GLY A 321 -20.66 -14.15 -4.04
CA GLY A 321 -20.54 -14.80 -5.34
C GLY A 321 -20.52 -13.80 -6.51
N SER A 322 -21.35 -12.77 -6.44
CA SER A 322 -21.36 -11.68 -7.41
C SER A 322 -20.06 -10.86 -7.32
N LEU A 323 -19.60 -10.52 -6.12
CA LEU A 323 -18.38 -9.72 -5.93
C LEU A 323 -17.15 -10.43 -6.49
N TRP A 324 -16.96 -11.71 -6.22
CA TRP A 324 -15.81 -12.46 -6.71
C TRP A 324 -15.80 -12.59 -8.23
N ARG A 325 -16.94 -12.91 -8.86
CA ARG A 325 -17.05 -12.93 -10.34
C ARG A 325 -16.78 -11.58 -10.97
N SER A 326 -17.24 -10.52 -10.32
CA SER A 326 -17.00 -9.14 -10.75
C SER A 326 -15.52 -8.81 -10.73
N PHE A 327 -14.86 -9.07 -9.61
CA PHE A 327 -13.44 -8.76 -9.45
C PHE A 327 -12.54 -9.64 -10.34
N GLU A 328 -12.87 -10.92 -10.51
CA GLU A 328 -12.20 -11.82 -11.45
C GLU A 328 -12.18 -11.24 -12.86
N THR A 329 -13.36 -10.81 -13.33
CA THR A 329 -13.50 -10.15 -14.64
C THR A 329 -12.61 -8.93 -14.78
N PHE A 330 -12.58 -8.09 -13.76
CA PHE A 330 -11.71 -6.90 -13.75
C PHE A 330 -10.24 -7.30 -13.75
N TRP A 331 -9.83 -8.17 -12.84
CA TRP A 331 -8.43 -8.48 -12.60
C TRP A 331 -7.80 -9.26 -13.76
N ALA A 332 -8.46 -10.31 -14.23
CA ALA A 332 -7.95 -11.16 -15.29
C ALA A 332 -8.25 -10.59 -16.69
N GLY A 333 -9.44 -10.02 -16.91
CA GLY A 333 -9.87 -9.57 -18.22
C GLY A 333 -9.35 -8.18 -18.60
N MET A 334 -9.69 -7.17 -17.78
CA MET A 334 -9.40 -5.78 -18.15
C MET A 334 -7.93 -5.42 -18.06
N ARG A 335 -7.20 -5.96 -17.08
CA ARG A 335 -5.79 -5.59 -16.90
C ARG A 335 -4.91 -6.12 -18.03
N ALA A 336 -5.06 -7.38 -18.43
CA ALA A 336 -4.29 -7.93 -19.53
C ALA A 336 -4.61 -7.22 -20.86
N ALA A 337 -5.89 -6.96 -21.16
CA ALA A 337 -6.29 -6.20 -22.33
C ALA A 337 -5.72 -4.78 -22.37
N SER A 338 -5.60 -4.12 -21.20
CA SER A 338 -5.01 -2.77 -21.14
C SER A 338 -3.52 -2.74 -21.49
N TRP A 339 -2.78 -3.81 -21.23
CA TRP A 339 -1.36 -3.90 -21.60
C TRP A 339 -1.18 -4.07 -23.11
N GLU A 340 -2.02 -4.90 -23.77
CA GLU A 340 -1.99 -5.07 -25.21
C GLU A 340 -2.26 -3.74 -25.95
N VAL A 341 -3.27 -3.00 -25.49
CA VAL A 341 -3.60 -1.69 -26.07
C VAL A 341 -2.47 -0.68 -25.85
N ALA A 342 -1.87 -0.67 -24.65
CA ALA A 342 -0.81 0.29 -24.31
C ALA A 342 0.50 0.05 -25.09
N LYS A 343 0.79 -1.20 -25.48
CA LYS A 343 2.07 -1.58 -26.11
C LYS A 343 1.99 -1.88 -27.60
N GLY A 344 0.80 -1.88 -28.18
CA GLY A 344 0.61 -2.14 -29.61
C GLY A 344 1.16 -3.50 -30.04
N VAL A 345 0.55 -4.57 -29.66
CA VAL A 345 0.87 -5.98 -29.97
C VAL A 345 2.33 -6.37 -29.65
N PRO A 346 2.58 -6.99 -28.55
CA PRO A 346 3.90 -7.51 -28.21
C PRO A 346 4.26 -8.69 -29.10
N GLY A 347 5.49 -8.71 -29.57
CA GLY A 347 6.05 -9.89 -30.19
C GLY A 347 6.15 -11.07 -29.21
N GLU A 348 6.28 -12.29 -29.73
CA GLU A 348 6.47 -13.51 -28.93
C GLU A 348 7.65 -13.39 -27.97
N ASP A 349 8.72 -12.67 -28.36
CA ASP A 349 9.91 -12.45 -27.52
C ASP A 349 9.58 -11.64 -26.25
N LEU A 350 8.72 -10.63 -26.35
CA LEU A 350 8.32 -9.85 -25.18
C LEU A 350 7.47 -10.66 -24.21
N ARG A 351 6.53 -11.46 -24.76
CA ARG A 351 5.72 -12.38 -23.95
C ARG A 351 6.58 -13.44 -23.25
N ALA A 352 7.62 -13.95 -23.91
CA ALA A 352 8.55 -14.91 -23.33
C ALA A 352 9.35 -14.31 -22.14
N ALA A 353 9.55 -13.00 -22.12
CA ALA A 353 10.25 -12.30 -21.05
C ALA A 353 9.38 -12.03 -19.80
N LEU A 354 8.06 -12.26 -19.86
CA LEU A 354 7.16 -12.12 -18.71
C LEU A 354 7.33 -13.28 -17.73
N SER A 355 7.05 -13.03 -16.46
CA SER A 355 6.97 -14.11 -15.46
C SER A 355 5.90 -15.14 -15.84
N PRO A 356 6.06 -16.39 -15.42
CA PRO A 356 5.10 -17.45 -15.76
C PRO A 356 3.66 -17.11 -15.42
N MET A 357 3.43 -16.48 -14.27
CA MET A 357 2.09 -16.08 -13.81
C MET A 357 1.50 -14.97 -14.67
N VAL A 358 2.25 -13.89 -14.98
CA VAL A 358 1.75 -12.79 -15.81
C VAL A 358 1.42 -13.28 -17.22
N ARG A 359 2.22 -14.21 -17.76
CA ARG A 359 1.96 -14.86 -19.03
C ARG A 359 0.65 -15.66 -19.02
N ALA A 360 0.41 -16.42 -17.92
CA ALA A 360 -0.84 -17.17 -17.76
C ALA A 360 -2.07 -16.23 -17.71
N PHE A 361 -1.97 -15.08 -17.03
CA PHE A 361 -3.02 -14.05 -17.04
C PHE A 361 -3.25 -13.46 -18.43
N TRP A 362 -2.18 -13.20 -19.17
CA TRP A 362 -2.29 -12.74 -20.55
C TRP A 362 -3.07 -13.72 -21.41
N ASP A 363 -2.68 -15.00 -21.38
CA ASP A 363 -3.34 -16.04 -22.14
C ASP A 363 -4.82 -16.22 -21.77
N ALA A 364 -5.13 -16.08 -20.50
CA ALA A 364 -6.49 -16.19 -19.98
C ALA A 364 -7.36 -14.97 -20.30
N SER A 365 -6.79 -13.82 -20.63
CA SER A 365 -7.56 -12.58 -20.88
C SER A 365 -8.56 -12.71 -22.01
N ALA A 366 -8.29 -13.57 -23.02
CA ALA A 366 -9.20 -13.86 -24.11
C ALA A 366 -10.53 -14.50 -23.69
N ARG A 367 -10.63 -15.01 -22.45
CA ARG A 367 -11.88 -15.58 -21.90
C ARG A 367 -12.92 -14.50 -21.57
N TYR A 368 -12.52 -13.22 -21.49
CA TYR A 368 -13.35 -12.12 -21.02
C TYR A 368 -13.68 -11.15 -22.16
N GLY A 369 -14.93 -10.78 -22.28
CA GLY A 369 -15.42 -9.89 -23.35
C GLY A 369 -16.04 -8.58 -22.83
N LYS A 370 -16.49 -7.74 -23.74
CA LYS A 370 -17.11 -6.44 -23.40
C LYS A 370 -18.30 -6.58 -22.46
N GLY A 371 -19.09 -7.64 -22.59
CA GLY A 371 -20.24 -7.91 -21.73
C GLY A 371 -19.84 -8.18 -20.28
N ASP A 372 -18.66 -8.77 -20.05
CA ASP A 372 -18.15 -9.04 -18.71
C ASP A 372 -17.79 -7.73 -18.00
N VAL A 373 -17.17 -6.79 -18.71
CA VAL A 373 -16.85 -5.45 -18.22
C VAL A 373 -18.11 -4.70 -17.78
N MET A 374 -19.17 -4.76 -18.58
CA MET A 374 -20.45 -4.10 -18.23
C MET A 374 -21.08 -4.75 -16.99
N ARG A 375 -21.02 -6.08 -16.87
CA ARG A 375 -21.50 -6.79 -15.66
C ARG A 375 -20.69 -6.41 -14.43
N TYR A 376 -19.36 -6.31 -14.55
CA TYR A 376 -18.49 -5.81 -13.48
C TYR A 376 -18.94 -4.44 -12.98
N GLN A 377 -19.12 -3.47 -13.88
CA GLN A 377 -19.52 -2.11 -13.50
C GLN A 377 -20.90 -2.07 -12.82
N ALA A 378 -21.86 -2.87 -13.31
CA ALA A 378 -23.18 -2.95 -12.71
C ALA A 378 -23.15 -3.58 -11.30
N ALA A 379 -22.40 -4.66 -11.13
CA ALA A 379 -22.26 -5.34 -9.83
C ALA A 379 -21.58 -4.45 -8.78
N ASN A 380 -20.60 -3.66 -9.18
CA ASN A 380 -19.86 -2.74 -8.30
C ASN A 380 -20.80 -1.76 -7.56
N VAL A 381 -21.85 -1.27 -8.21
CA VAL A 381 -22.85 -0.39 -7.58
C VAL A 381 -23.55 -1.11 -6.42
N SER A 382 -24.00 -2.34 -6.63
CA SER A 382 -24.70 -3.11 -5.59
C SER A 382 -23.80 -3.42 -4.39
N HIS A 383 -22.53 -3.77 -4.64
CA HIS A 383 -21.55 -4.02 -3.58
C HIS A 383 -21.25 -2.74 -2.78
N THR A 384 -21.10 -1.60 -3.48
CA THR A 384 -20.88 -0.31 -2.83
C THR A 384 -22.05 0.05 -1.91
N LEU A 385 -23.30 -0.13 -2.36
CA LEU A 385 -24.48 0.13 -1.55
C LEU A 385 -24.57 -0.81 -0.32
N ALA A 386 -24.21 -2.08 -0.47
CA ALA A 386 -24.23 -3.02 0.65
C ALA A 386 -23.26 -2.58 1.77
N PHE A 387 -22.03 -2.19 1.43
CA PHE A 387 -21.08 -1.67 2.42
C PHE A 387 -21.48 -0.29 2.97
N ALA A 388 -22.06 0.58 2.15
CA ALA A 388 -22.57 1.87 2.62
C ALA A 388 -23.63 1.66 3.71
N ASN A 389 -24.60 0.76 3.51
CA ASN A 389 -25.63 0.41 4.48
C ASN A 389 -25.04 -0.17 5.80
N LEU A 390 -23.95 -0.93 5.73
CA LEU A 390 -23.25 -1.39 6.93
C LEU A 390 -22.60 -0.22 7.67
N LEU A 391 -21.99 0.71 6.95
CA LEU A 391 -21.29 1.87 7.51
C LEU A 391 -22.23 2.99 7.98
N GLU A 392 -23.52 2.97 7.63
CA GLU A 392 -24.53 3.81 8.30
C GLU A 392 -24.77 3.36 9.74
N ARG A 393 -24.70 2.05 10.01
CA ARG A 393 -24.91 1.45 11.33
C ARG A 393 -23.64 1.46 12.18
N HIS A 394 -22.48 1.40 11.55
CA HIS A 394 -21.16 1.34 12.19
C HIS A 394 -20.29 2.50 11.71
N ASP A 395 -19.42 2.98 12.59
CA ASP A 395 -18.47 4.03 12.23
C ASP A 395 -17.28 3.41 11.49
N VAL A 396 -16.90 2.17 11.83
CA VAL A 396 -15.91 1.36 11.13
C VAL A 396 -16.27 -0.13 11.17
N LEU A 397 -15.72 -0.90 10.21
CA LEU A 397 -15.80 -2.36 10.21
C LEU A 397 -14.41 -2.93 10.50
N LEU A 398 -14.31 -3.80 11.50
CA LEU A 398 -13.08 -4.46 11.93
C LEU A 398 -13.03 -5.91 11.41
N MET A 399 -11.91 -6.28 10.78
CA MET A 399 -11.69 -7.60 10.19
C MET A 399 -10.20 -7.97 10.13
N PRO A 400 -9.82 -9.22 9.78
CA PRO A 400 -8.44 -9.56 9.49
C PRO A 400 -7.87 -8.71 8.35
N ALA A 401 -6.58 -8.35 8.43
CA ALA A 401 -5.90 -7.71 7.30
C ALA A 401 -5.55 -8.71 6.19
N PHE A 402 -5.27 -9.95 6.57
CA PHE A 402 -4.99 -11.07 5.69
C PHE A 402 -5.51 -12.38 6.31
N PRO A 403 -5.91 -13.37 5.52
CA PRO A 403 -6.53 -14.57 6.09
C PRO A 403 -5.53 -15.60 6.66
N TYR A 404 -4.26 -15.56 6.28
CA TYR A 404 -3.26 -16.57 6.62
C TYR A 404 -2.02 -15.97 7.29
N ALA A 405 -1.20 -16.81 7.91
CA ALA A 405 0.15 -16.43 8.34
C ALA A 405 1.00 -15.98 7.15
N THR A 406 2.01 -15.15 7.39
CA THR A 406 2.89 -14.62 6.33
C THR A 406 3.57 -15.77 5.57
N PRO A 407 3.36 -15.88 4.25
CA PRO A 407 3.86 -17.00 3.45
C PRO A 407 5.37 -17.00 3.28
N PRO A 408 5.98 -18.14 2.86
CA PRO A 408 7.38 -18.18 2.40
C PRO A 408 7.61 -17.22 1.23
N ALA A 409 8.79 -16.59 1.19
CA ALA A 409 9.22 -15.79 0.05
C ALA A 409 9.50 -16.70 -1.16
N ASN A 410 9.10 -16.24 -2.35
CA ASN A 410 9.18 -17.03 -3.60
C ASN A 410 8.54 -18.42 -3.48
N GLY A 411 7.47 -18.52 -2.67
CA GLY A 411 6.67 -19.73 -2.52
C GLY A 411 5.45 -19.73 -3.46
N ASP A 412 4.37 -20.39 -3.04
CA ASP A 412 3.15 -20.60 -3.83
C ASP A 412 2.44 -19.33 -4.31
N TRP A 413 2.76 -18.16 -3.77
CA TRP A 413 2.26 -16.85 -4.23
C TRP A 413 3.22 -16.13 -5.17
N SER A 414 4.39 -16.74 -5.47
CA SER A 414 5.38 -16.09 -6.31
C SER A 414 4.95 -16.05 -7.77
N PRO A 415 5.02 -14.89 -8.43
CA PRO A 415 4.78 -14.78 -9.86
C PRO A 415 5.89 -15.42 -10.71
N ALA A 416 7.06 -15.70 -10.13
CA ALA A 416 8.19 -16.30 -10.81
C ALA A 416 8.05 -17.81 -11.04
N LEU A 417 7.16 -18.47 -10.29
CA LEU A 417 6.90 -19.90 -10.43
C LEU A 417 5.80 -20.18 -11.46
N PRO A 418 5.86 -21.33 -12.15
CA PRO A 418 4.77 -21.73 -13.04
C PRO A 418 3.51 -22.07 -12.23
N HIS A 419 2.39 -21.51 -12.63
CA HIS A 419 1.08 -21.76 -12.02
C HIS A 419 0.06 -22.10 -13.09
N ASP A 420 -0.88 -22.99 -12.76
CA ASP A 420 -2.16 -23.05 -13.44
C ASP A 420 -2.92 -21.76 -13.14
N PHE A 421 -3.43 -21.11 -14.19
CA PHE A 421 -4.10 -19.81 -14.06
C PHE A 421 -5.26 -19.84 -13.08
N ASP A 422 -6.16 -20.82 -13.21
CA ASP A 422 -7.39 -20.85 -12.41
C ASP A 422 -7.05 -21.14 -10.95
N THR A 423 -6.10 -22.03 -10.68
CA THR A 423 -5.58 -22.30 -9.32
C THR A 423 -4.95 -21.06 -8.71
N PHE A 424 -4.11 -20.34 -9.46
CA PHE A 424 -3.48 -19.11 -8.95
C PHE A 424 -4.51 -18.03 -8.69
N LEU A 425 -5.46 -17.82 -9.62
CA LEU A 425 -6.53 -16.83 -9.46
C LEU A 425 -7.37 -17.12 -8.22
N GLN A 426 -7.79 -18.37 -7.99
CA GLN A 426 -8.55 -18.72 -6.79
C GLN A 426 -7.75 -18.47 -5.52
N ARG A 427 -6.46 -18.82 -5.49
CA ARG A 427 -5.55 -18.52 -4.36
C ARG A 427 -5.41 -17.00 -4.15
N PHE A 428 -5.28 -16.23 -5.21
CA PHE A 428 -5.22 -14.77 -5.16
C PHE A 428 -6.49 -14.17 -4.55
N LEU A 429 -7.67 -14.61 -5.00
CA LEU A 429 -8.95 -14.17 -4.47
C LEU A 429 -9.12 -14.59 -3.00
N ASP A 430 -8.74 -15.82 -2.65
CA ASP A 430 -8.78 -16.32 -1.27
C ASP A 430 -7.90 -15.47 -0.34
N SER A 431 -6.71 -15.12 -0.79
CA SER A 431 -5.76 -14.30 -0.03
C SER A 431 -6.22 -12.86 0.12
N GLY A 432 -6.79 -12.28 -0.94
CA GLY A 432 -7.28 -10.91 -0.97
C GLY A 432 -8.69 -10.69 -0.41
N ARG A 433 -9.31 -11.72 0.18
CA ARG A 433 -10.74 -11.65 0.57
C ARG A 433 -11.11 -10.48 1.45
N TYR A 434 -10.22 -10.06 2.33
CA TYR A 434 -10.45 -8.92 3.23
C TYR A 434 -9.95 -7.59 2.66
N THR A 435 -9.21 -7.60 1.57
CA THR A 435 -8.67 -6.36 0.97
C THR A 435 -9.37 -5.96 -0.32
N ILE A 436 -9.68 -6.92 -1.19
CA ILE A 436 -10.33 -6.71 -2.49
C ILE A 436 -11.65 -5.93 -2.40
N PRO A 437 -12.57 -6.22 -1.45
CA PRO A 437 -13.85 -5.52 -1.40
C PRO A 437 -13.71 -3.99 -1.26
N ALA A 438 -12.72 -3.50 -0.51
CA ALA A 438 -12.48 -2.06 -0.41
C ALA A 438 -11.92 -1.44 -1.71
N ASN A 439 -11.22 -2.21 -2.54
CA ASN A 439 -10.80 -1.74 -3.87
C ASN A 439 -11.99 -1.67 -4.82
N GLU A 440 -12.80 -2.71 -4.84
CA GLU A 440 -13.96 -2.79 -5.70
C GLU A 440 -14.98 -1.68 -5.40
N THR A 441 -15.31 -1.49 -4.15
CA THR A 441 -16.27 -0.47 -3.71
C THR A 441 -15.69 0.94 -3.60
N GLY A 442 -14.36 1.06 -3.62
CA GLY A 442 -13.66 2.35 -3.46
C GLY A 442 -13.61 2.88 -2.03
N LEU A 443 -14.03 2.11 -1.03
CA LEU A 443 -13.98 2.51 0.38
C LEU A 443 -12.54 2.74 0.87
N PRO A 444 -12.31 3.67 1.79
CA PRO A 444 -11.04 3.77 2.49
C PRO A 444 -10.88 2.60 3.46
N ALA A 445 -9.63 2.15 3.62
CA ALA A 445 -9.30 1.08 4.54
C ALA A 445 -7.93 1.31 5.20
N LEU A 446 -7.82 0.94 6.46
CA LEU A 446 -6.63 1.14 7.28
C LEU A 446 -6.19 -0.19 7.89
N VAL A 447 -4.94 -0.58 7.67
CA VAL A 447 -4.31 -1.67 8.39
C VAL A 447 -3.50 -1.12 9.55
N LEU A 448 -3.64 -1.78 10.71
CA LEU A 448 -2.91 -1.47 11.93
C LEU A 448 -2.19 -2.73 12.43
N PRO A 449 -0.91 -2.60 12.87
CA PRO A 449 -0.20 -3.69 13.51
C PRO A 449 -0.77 -3.95 14.91
N THR A 450 -0.84 -5.22 15.31
CA THR A 450 -1.38 -5.64 16.62
C THR A 450 -0.38 -6.48 17.43
N GLY A 451 0.87 -6.52 17.01
CA GLY A 451 1.93 -7.32 17.61
C GLY A 451 2.16 -8.66 16.90
N PRO A 452 3.16 -9.41 17.36
CA PRO A 452 3.53 -10.69 16.75
C PRO A 452 2.52 -11.80 17.02
N GLY A 453 2.47 -12.76 16.11
CA GLY A 453 1.87 -14.07 16.29
C GLY A 453 2.77 -15.00 17.12
N GLU A 454 2.36 -16.26 17.25
CA GLU A 454 3.15 -17.29 17.93
C GLU A 454 4.45 -17.63 17.18
N ASP A 455 4.46 -17.42 15.87
CA ASP A 455 5.64 -17.55 14.99
C ASP A 455 6.59 -16.36 15.05
N GLY A 456 6.28 -15.32 15.84
CA GLY A 456 7.05 -14.10 15.96
C GLY A 456 6.87 -13.11 14.81
N LEU A 457 6.03 -13.42 13.84
CA LEU A 457 5.72 -12.53 12.72
C LEU A 457 4.56 -11.58 13.04
N PRO A 458 4.55 -10.36 12.48
CA PRO A 458 3.48 -9.41 12.74
C PRO A 458 2.10 -9.92 12.28
N ILE A 459 1.07 -9.59 13.05
CA ILE A 459 -0.33 -9.75 12.66
C ILE A 459 -0.97 -8.36 12.62
N GLY A 460 -1.62 -8.05 11.49
CA GLY A 460 -2.41 -6.84 11.32
C GLY A 460 -3.91 -7.10 11.39
N VAL A 461 -4.65 -6.09 11.85
CA VAL A 461 -6.10 -5.98 11.65
C VAL A 461 -6.42 -4.87 10.67
N GLN A 462 -7.59 -4.92 10.07
CA GLN A 462 -8.03 -3.94 9.10
C GLN A 462 -9.33 -3.29 9.53
N LEU A 463 -9.41 -1.98 9.32
CA LEU A 463 -10.63 -1.19 9.46
C LEU A 463 -11.10 -0.73 8.07
N TYR A 464 -12.41 -0.83 7.79
CA TYR A 464 -13.05 -0.10 6.68
C TYR A 464 -13.76 1.11 7.23
N GLY A 465 -13.63 2.25 6.53
CA GLY A 465 -14.33 3.50 6.84
C GLY A 465 -15.31 3.91 5.76
N ARG A 466 -16.06 4.98 6.03
CA ARG A 466 -17.00 5.57 5.06
C ARG A 466 -16.24 6.27 3.94
N TRP A 467 -16.88 6.32 2.80
CA TRP A 467 -16.36 7.00 1.62
C TRP A 467 -16.02 8.46 1.93
N ARG A 468 -14.80 8.89 1.59
CA ARG A 468 -14.26 10.24 1.79
C ARG A 468 -14.03 10.65 3.26
N GLU A 469 -14.13 9.71 4.19
CA GLU A 469 -13.95 9.96 5.63
C GLU A 469 -12.62 9.37 6.14
N GLU A 470 -11.50 9.58 5.40
CA GLU A 470 -10.18 9.09 5.82
C GLU A 470 -9.77 9.63 7.18
N THR A 471 -10.08 10.90 7.47
CA THR A 471 -9.76 11.52 8.76
C THR A 471 -10.46 10.79 9.91
N GLU A 472 -11.75 10.47 9.74
CA GLU A 472 -12.50 9.70 10.75
C GLU A 472 -11.98 8.26 10.87
N LEU A 473 -11.59 7.63 9.76
CA LEU A 473 -10.97 6.31 9.78
C LEU A 473 -9.62 6.33 10.53
N LEU A 474 -8.80 7.36 10.34
CA LEU A 474 -7.54 7.54 11.06
C LEU A 474 -7.78 7.81 12.55
N ARG A 475 -8.79 8.61 12.92
CA ARG A 475 -9.21 8.81 14.32
C ARG A 475 -9.68 7.50 14.97
N ALA A 476 -10.46 6.69 14.24
CA ALA A 476 -10.83 5.36 14.69
C ALA A 476 -9.60 4.44 14.86
N GLY A 477 -8.64 4.54 13.94
CA GLY A 477 -7.33 3.86 14.07
C GLY A 477 -6.58 4.27 15.33
N ALA A 478 -6.57 5.56 15.67
CA ALA A 478 -5.98 6.06 16.91
C ALA A 478 -6.70 5.50 18.16
N ALA A 479 -8.03 5.39 18.12
CA ALA A 479 -8.80 4.77 19.22
C ALA A 479 -8.43 3.28 19.38
N VAL A 480 -8.27 2.54 18.28
CA VAL A 480 -7.81 1.15 18.32
C VAL A 480 -6.42 1.07 18.92
N GLN A 481 -5.46 1.87 18.48
CA GLN A 481 -4.10 1.87 19.03
C GLN A 481 -4.06 2.28 20.51
N ALA A 482 -4.89 3.24 20.92
CA ALA A 482 -5.00 3.62 22.32
C ALA A 482 -5.49 2.46 23.21
N ALA A 483 -6.40 1.62 22.69
CA ALA A 483 -6.94 0.49 23.43
C ALA A 483 -6.00 -0.72 23.48
N ILE A 484 -5.30 -1.04 22.37
CA ILE A 484 -4.46 -2.25 22.28
C ILE A 484 -2.96 -1.98 22.56
N GLY A 485 -2.54 -0.72 22.60
CA GLY A 485 -1.14 -0.30 22.59
C GLY A 485 -0.51 -0.34 21.20
N THR A 486 0.59 0.36 21.03
CA THR A 486 1.43 0.23 19.84
C THR A 486 2.41 -0.91 20.08
N PRO A 487 2.49 -1.92 19.20
CA PRO A 487 3.41 -3.03 19.39
C PRO A 487 4.86 -2.55 19.42
N ASP A 488 5.59 -2.94 20.46
CA ASP A 488 7.03 -2.76 20.55
C ASP A 488 7.75 -3.92 19.88
N GLY A 489 8.82 -3.60 19.19
CA GLY A 489 9.68 -4.59 18.56
C GLY A 489 10.26 -4.08 17.25
N VAL A 490 11.47 -4.53 16.99
CA VAL A 490 12.15 -4.27 15.71
C VAL A 490 12.48 -5.58 15.03
N PRO A 491 12.41 -5.62 13.69
CA PRO A 491 12.73 -6.81 12.92
C PRO A 491 14.17 -7.28 13.13
N ARG A 492 14.45 -8.50 12.65
CA ARG A 492 15.82 -9.05 12.66
C ARG A 492 16.77 -8.25 11.77
N VAL A 493 16.30 -7.82 10.61
CA VAL A 493 17.01 -6.89 9.72
C VAL A 493 16.47 -5.48 9.97
N HIS A 494 17.21 -4.70 10.73
CA HIS A 494 16.81 -3.33 11.11
C HIS A 494 18.03 -2.46 11.35
N VAL A 495 17.93 -1.18 10.97
CA VAL A 495 19.04 -0.22 11.10
C VAL A 495 19.57 -0.07 12.53
N SER A 496 18.73 -0.23 13.58
CA SER A 496 19.20 -0.18 14.98
C SER A 496 20.10 -1.35 15.37
N ARG A 497 20.35 -2.30 14.48
CA ARG A 497 21.26 -3.43 14.67
C ARG A 497 22.58 -3.27 13.88
N LEU A 498 22.72 -2.13 13.16
CA LEU A 498 23.96 -1.72 12.50
C LEU A 498 24.92 -1.11 13.52
#